data_fde5da52517f20879cede6faf80846ea
#
_entry.id   fde5da52517f20879cede6faf80846ea
#
_cell.length_a   1.000
_cell.length_b   1.000
_cell.length_c   1.000
_cell.angle_alpha   90.00
_cell.angle_beta   90.00
_cell.angle_gamma   90.00
#
_symmetry.space_group_name_H-M   'P 1'
#
loop_
_entity.id
_entity.type
_entity.pdbx_description
1 polymer ?
#
loop_
_entity_poly.entity_id
_entity_poly.type
_entity_poly.pdbx_seq_one_letter_code
_entity_poly.pdbx_strand_id
1 'polypeptide(L)'
;MQSILRTIAITAALALPFSALAQSDNGYENANGNAKFLRCGTVQPSELDVLLREEHFLKLKNAKNSGKGKPGGGGGSGGSGGTSPQPAVIDVYFHVIRTDSGQGGVSSQQVNSQMQVLNDAYAGTGFSFILIKTTYSNNDSWYTTTGGGSEAEMKAALREGTADELNIYPHNMGGGLLGWATFPSSYASSPTRDGVVILGASMPGGNADPYNLGDTLTHEVGHWLGLYHTFQGGCNKTGDLVADTASERSAAYGCPVGRDTCRG
;
A
#
# COMPACT_ATOMS: atom_id res chain seq x y z
N MET A 1 -8.85 -6.30 -62.45
CA MET A 1 -9.15 -5.58 -61.19
C MET A 1 -9.11 -6.58 -60.05
N GLN A 2 -7.98 -6.66 -59.37
CA GLN A 2 -7.76 -7.61 -58.26
C GLN A 2 -8.06 -6.88 -56.97
N SER A 3 -9.04 -7.39 -56.20
CA SER A 3 -9.40 -6.92 -54.89
C SER A 3 -8.50 -7.64 -53.83
N ILE A 4 -7.69 -6.86 -53.12
CA ILE A 4 -6.84 -7.39 -52.04
C ILE A 4 -7.64 -7.33 -50.76
N LEU A 5 -8.13 -8.48 -50.29
CA LEU A 5 -8.62 -8.64 -48.90
C LEU A 5 -7.42 -8.66 -47.94
N ARG A 6 -7.31 -7.64 -47.09
CA ARG A 6 -6.42 -7.63 -45.96
C ARG A 6 -7.12 -8.32 -44.79
N THR A 7 -6.66 -9.49 -44.46
CA THR A 7 -7.04 -10.22 -43.26
C THR A 7 -6.36 -9.57 -42.06
N ILE A 8 -7.14 -8.96 -41.16
CA ILE A 8 -6.66 -8.44 -39.88
C ILE A 8 -6.63 -9.64 -38.91
N ALA A 9 -5.45 -10.09 -38.56
CA ALA A 9 -5.26 -11.07 -37.50
C ALA A 9 -5.46 -10.37 -36.15
N ILE A 10 -6.57 -10.68 -35.47
CA ILE A 10 -6.80 -10.30 -34.09
C ILE A 10 -6.01 -11.28 -33.24
N THR A 11 -4.87 -10.86 -32.72
CA THR A 11 -4.13 -11.60 -31.69
C THR A 11 -4.91 -11.48 -30.37
N ALA A 12 -5.58 -12.55 -29.99
CA ALA A 12 -6.17 -12.69 -28.66
C ALA A 12 -5.04 -12.73 -27.64
N ALA A 13 -4.91 -11.66 -26.84
CA ALA A 13 -4.05 -11.67 -25.67
C ALA A 13 -4.65 -12.66 -24.67
N LEU A 14 -4.00 -13.81 -24.48
CA LEU A 14 -4.29 -14.72 -23.39
C LEU A 14 -4.00 -13.99 -22.07
N ALA A 15 -5.06 -13.63 -21.35
CA ALA A 15 -4.97 -13.27 -19.96
C ALA A 15 -4.57 -14.52 -19.17
N LEU A 16 -3.28 -14.64 -18.85
CA LEU A 16 -2.81 -15.63 -17.89
C LEU A 16 -3.42 -15.31 -16.52
N PRO A 17 -3.95 -16.30 -15.79
CA PRO A 17 -4.40 -16.07 -14.43
C PRO A 17 -3.18 -15.67 -13.60
N PHE A 18 -3.28 -14.52 -12.95
CA PHE A 18 -2.31 -14.02 -11.99
C PHE A 18 -2.37 -14.95 -10.76
N SER A 19 -1.64 -16.05 -10.81
CA SER A 19 -1.31 -16.81 -9.61
C SER A 19 -0.30 -15.99 -8.85
N ALA A 20 -0.76 -15.25 -7.85
CA ALA A 20 0.10 -14.62 -6.87
C ALA A 20 0.84 -15.74 -6.13
N LEU A 21 2.02 -16.10 -6.62
CA LEU A 21 3.01 -16.80 -5.81
C LEU A 21 3.46 -15.79 -4.75
N ALA A 22 2.83 -15.85 -3.58
CA ALA A 22 3.36 -15.23 -2.40
C ALA A 22 4.79 -15.75 -2.24
N GLN A 23 5.79 -14.90 -2.53
CA GLN A 23 7.15 -15.20 -2.11
C GLN A 23 7.10 -15.28 -0.59
N SER A 24 7.39 -16.46 -0.05
CA SER A 24 7.46 -16.72 1.37
C SER A 24 8.64 -15.93 1.94
N ASP A 25 8.38 -14.70 2.38
CA ASP A 25 9.23 -14.07 3.37
C ASP A 25 9.15 -14.97 4.61
N ASN A 26 10.28 -15.51 5.04
CA ASN A 26 10.37 -16.36 6.21
C ASN A 26 9.73 -15.64 7.39
N GLY A 27 8.53 -16.09 7.79
CA GLY A 27 7.77 -15.49 8.88
C GLY A 27 8.59 -15.50 10.17
N TYR A 28 8.26 -14.58 11.07
CA TYR A 28 8.84 -14.58 12.42
C TYR A 28 8.52 -15.90 13.10
N GLU A 29 9.56 -16.68 13.41
CA GLU A 29 9.46 -17.87 14.22
C GLU A 29 9.36 -17.43 15.71
N ASN A 30 8.31 -17.88 16.41
CA ASN A 30 8.31 -17.79 17.86
C ASN A 30 9.43 -18.68 18.44
N ALA A 31 9.72 -18.58 19.74
CA ALA A 31 10.75 -19.35 20.42
C ALA A 31 10.61 -20.89 20.24
N ASN A 32 9.52 -21.37 19.63
CA ASN A 32 9.23 -22.77 19.36
C ASN A 32 9.34 -23.12 17.86
N GLY A 33 9.89 -22.22 17.01
CA GLY A 33 10.15 -22.51 15.59
C GLY A 33 8.92 -22.47 14.66
N ASN A 34 7.75 -22.02 15.14
CA ASN A 34 6.54 -21.92 14.31
C ASN A 34 6.31 -20.48 13.87
N ALA A 35 6.32 -20.23 12.55
CA ALA A 35 5.92 -18.96 11.99
C ALA A 35 4.45 -18.67 12.31
N LYS A 36 4.20 -17.64 13.14
CA LYS A 36 2.85 -17.28 13.54
C LYS A 36 2.20 -16.31 12.55
N PHE A 37 2.99 -15.47 11.91
CA PHE A 37 2.52 -14.48 10.95
C PHE A 37 3.45 -14.35 9.74
N LEU A 38 2.85 -14.33 8.55
CA LEU A 38 3.44 -13.89 7.29
C LEU A 38 3.18 -12.39 7.12
N ARG A 39 3.97 -11.57 7.67
CA ARG A 39 3.81 -10.12 7.83
C ARG A 39 3.06 -9.39 6.71
N CYS A 40 3.74 -8.82 5.73
CA CYS A 40 3.15 -8.02 4.65
C CYS A 40 2.82 -8.88 3.43
N GLY A 41 1.58 -8.79 2.94
CA GLY A 41 1.12 -9.44 1.71
C GLY A 41 1.16 -8.52 0.49
N THR A 42 1.67 -7.29 0.62
CA THR A 42 1.82 -6.36 -0.50
C THR A 42 2.81 -6.93 -1.52
N VAL A 43 2.34 -7.09 -2.75
CA VAL A 43 3.12 -7.66 -3.84
C VAL A 43 4.29 -6.73 -4.17
N GLN A 44 5.51 -7.25 -3.99
CA GLN A 44 6.71 -6.52 -4.35
C GLN A 44 6.79 -6.37 -5.87
N PRO A 45 6.87 -5.13 -6.41
CA PRO A 45 6.94 -4.92 -7.83
C PRO A 45 8.29 -5.43 -8.40
N SER A 46 8.27 -5.89 -9.65
CA SER A 46 9.51 -6.18 -10.37
C SER A 46 10.35 -4.92 -10.59
N GLU A 47 11.65 -5.08 -10.84
CA GLU A 47 12.52 -3.93 -11.16
C GLU A 47 12.01 -3.12 -12.35
N LEU A 48 11.45 -3.80 -13.37
CA LEU A 48 10.85 -3.12 -14.52
C LEU A 48 9.61 -2.32 -14.12
N ASP A 49 8.74 -2.88 -13.27
CA ASP A 49 7.56 -2.17 -12.77
C ASP A 49 7.97 -0.93 -11.95
N VAL A 50 8.99 -1.05 -11.12
CA VAL A 50 9.56 0.08 -10.37
C VAL A 50 10.02 1.18 -11.32
N LEU A 51 10.84 0.84 -12.33
CA LEU A 51 11.33 1.82 -13.30
C LEU A 51 10.20 2.53 -14.05
N LEU A 52 9.17 1.79 -14.49
CA LEU A 52 8.01 2.36 -15.18
C LEU A 52 7.19 3.29 -14.28
N ARG A 53 7.03 2.94 -13.01
CA ARG A 53 6.33 3.76 -12.01
C ARG A 53 7.08 5.08 -11.75
N GLU A 54 8.39 4.99 -11.55
CA GLU A 54 9.23 6.17 -11.32
C GLU A 54 9.27 7.08 -12.54
N GLU A 55 9.37 6.53 -13.75
CA GLU A 55 9.29 7.32 -14.98
C GLU A 55 7.94 8.07 -15.08
N HIS A 56 6.85 7.38 -14.78
CA HIS A 56 5.52 8.00 -14.77
C HIS A 56 5.40 9.10 -13.71
N PHE A 57 5.89 8.84 -12.49
CA PHE A 57 5.91 9.84 -11.41
C PHE A 57 6.72 11.08 -11.80
N LEU A 58 7.90 10.90 -12.37
CA LEU A 58 8.73 12.01 -12.82
C LEU A 58 8.06 12.81 -13.96
N LYS A 59 7.35 12.16 -14.89
CA LYS A 59 6.57 12.83 -15.92
C LYS A 59 5.46 13.71 -15.32
N LEU A 60 4.72 13.19 -14.33
CA LEU A 60 3.68 13.95 -13.64
C LEU A 60 4.24 15.14 -12.86
N LYS A 61 5.34 14.94 -12.14
CA LYS A 61 6.04 16.00 -11.38
C LYS A 61 6.51 17.12 -12.34
N ASN A 62 7.10 16.77 -13.47
CA ASN A 62 7.58 17.73 -14.45
C ASN A 62 6.42 18.46 -15.16
N ALA A 63 5.31 17.79 -15.45
CA ALA A 63 4.13 18.40 -16.03
C ALA A 63 3.50 19.46 -15.11
N LYS A 64 3.43 19.21 -13.79
CA LYS A 64 2.98 20.21 -12.81
C LYS A 64 3.90 21.44 -12.74
N ASN A 65 5.19 21.26 -12.92
CA ASN A 65 6.17 22.36 -12.92
C ASN A 65 6.13 23.18 -14.22
N SER A 66 5.74 22.59 -15.36
CA SER A 66 5.66 23.25 -16.66
C SER A 66 4.42 24.15 -16.81
N GLY A 67 3.39 23.97 -15.99
CA GLY A 67 2.13 24.73 -16.05
C GLY A 67 2.16 26.15 -15.49
N LYS A 68 3.29 26.64 -14.95
CA LYS A 68 3.44 27.98 -14.40
C LYS A 68 4.36 28.88 -15.25
N GLY A 69 4.02 29.06 -16.51
CA GLY A 69 4.73 29.95 -17.38
C GLY A 69 3.80 30.74 -18.29
N LYS A 70 3.12 31.81 -17.79
CA LYS A 70 2.61 32.89 -18.60
C LYS A 70 3.74 33.93 -18.70
N PRO A 71 4.21 34.33 -19.89
CA PRO A 71 5.24 35.35 -20.03
C PRO A 71 4.65 36.74 -19.76
N GLY A 72 5.01 37.33 -18.67
CA GLY A 72 4.75 38.71 -18.34
C GLY A 72 5.97 39.27 -17.65
N GLY A 73 6.66 40.22 -18.33
CA GLY A 73 7.98 40.72 -18.00
C GLY A 73 8.15 41.38 -16.63
N GLY A 74 9.37 41.31 -16.11
CA GLY A 74 9.86 42.03 -14.95
C GLY A 74 10.99 41.27 -14.28
N GLY A 75 12.24 41.74 -14.38
CA GLY A 75 13.43 41.14 -13.81
C GLY A 75 13.39 41.09 -12.29
N GLY A 76 13.89 40.00 -11.71
CA GLY A 76 14.05 39.80 -10.27
C GLY A 76 14.85 38.54 -10.02
N SER A 77 15.98 38.72 -9.39
CA SER A 77 17.04 37.81 -8.99
C SER A 77 16.58 36.45 -8.48
N GLY A 78 17.36 35.41 -8.83
CA GLY A 78 17.12 34.01 -8.55
C GLY A 78 16.92 33.66 -7.07
N GLY A 79 15.88 32.91 -6.83
CA GLY A 79 15.69 32.08 -5.67
C GLY A 79 15.26 30.70 -6.15
N SER A 80 16.12 29.70 -5.99
CA SER A 80 15.77 28.30 -6.15
C SER A 80 14.81 27.91 -5.03
N GLY A 81 13.55 28.33 -5.14
CA GLY A 81 12.48 27.99 -4.24
C GLY A 81 11.93 26.62 -4.58
N GLY A 82 12.52 25.56 -4.04
CA GLY A 82 11.82 24.31 -3.89
C GLY A 82 10.55 24.61 -3.08
N THR A 83 9.36 24.54 -3.71
CA THR A 83 8.11 24.59 -2.96
C THR A 83 8.10 23.38 -2.05
N SER A 84 8.23 23.61 -0.72
CA SER A 84 7.98 22.57 0.27
C SER A 84 6.64 21.92 -0.06
N PRO A 85 6.55 20.57 0.01
CA PRO A 85 5.29 19.89 -0.16
C PRO A 85 4.24 20.52 0.75
N GLN A 86 3.09 20.87 0.21
CA GLN A 86 1.99 21.38 1.03
C GLN A 86 1.48 20.21 1.86
N PRO A 87 1.15 20.42 3.15
CA PRO A 87 0.53 19.40 3.98
C PRO A 87 -0.72 18.84 3.27
N ALA A 88 -0.83 17.52 3.25
CA ALA A 88 -1.99 16.83 2.70
C ALA A 88 -2.82 16.23 3.84
N VAL A 89 -4.11 16.55 3.85
CA VAL A 89 -5.09 15.92 4.72
C VAL A 89 -5.79 14.84 3.92
N ILE A 90 -5.76 13.61 4.41
CA ILE A 90 -6.30 12.43 3.74
C ILE A 90 -7.56 11.99 4.49
N ASP A 91 -8.67 11.97 3.79
CA ASP A 91 -9.94 11.46 4.31
C ASP A 91 -9.90 9.93 4.37
N VAL A 92 -10.33 9.37 5.51
CA VAL A 92 -10.22 7.94 5.81
C VAL A 92 -11.60 7.33 6.00
N TYR A 93 -11.83 6.21 5.32
CA TYR A 93 -13.01 5.37 5.44
C TYR A 93 -12.62 4.00 6.01
N PHE A 94 -13.18 3.63 7.15
CA PHE A 94 -13.00 2.32 7.76
C PHE A 94 -14.18 1.40 7.46
N HIS A 95 -13.91 0.26 6.83
CA HIS A 95 -14.91 -0.74 6.46
C HIS A 95 -14.69 -2.01 7.28
N VAL A 96 -15.24 -2.04 8.48
CA VAL A 96 -15.09 -3.18 9.41
C VAL A 96 -15.89 -4.37 8.91
N ILE A 97 -15.20 -5.48 8.61
CA ILE A 97 -15.83 -6.71 8.15
C ILE A 97 -16.02 -7.67 9.32
N ARG A 98 -17.19 -8.30 9.37
CA ARG A 98 -17.62 -9.28 10.37
C ARG A 98 -18.07 -10.57 9.70
N THR A 99 -18.20 -11.62 10.47
CA THR A 99 -18.89 -12.84 10.01
C THR A 99 -20.37 -12.57 9.70
N ASP A 100 -21.03 -13.45 8.98
CA ASP A 100 -22.48 -13.37 8.71
C ASP A 100 -23.32 -13.29 10.00
N SER A 101 -22.85 -13.90 11.07
CA SER A 101 -23.45 -13.84 12.40
C SER A 101 -23.18 -12.52 13.16
N GLY A 102 -22.43 -11.58 12.56
CA GLY A 102 -22.05 -10.32 13.20
C GLY A 102 -20.91 -10.44 14.21
N GLN A 103 -20.26 -11.60 14.30
CA GLN A 103 -19.12 -11.82 15.18
C GLN A 103 -17.82 -11.31 14.55
N GLY A 104 -16.80 -11.09 15.38
CA GLY A 104 -15.52 -10.55 14.94
C GLY A 104 -15.64 -9.05 14.61
N GLY A 105 -14.64 -8.54 13.91
CA GLY A 105 -14.51 -7.13 13.65
C GLY A 105 -13.85 -6.36 14.80
N VAL A 106 -13.71 -5.08 14.62
CA VAL A 106 -13.06 -4.16 15.57
C VAL A 106 -14.06 -3.16 16.12
N SER A 107 -13.84 -2.70 17.34
CA SER A 107 -14.67 -1.69 18.00
C SER A 107 -14.35 -0.28 17.49
N SER A 108 -15.26 0.66 17.68
CA SER A 108 -15.01 2.08 17.41
C SER A 108 -13.86 2.66 18.22
N GLN A 109 -13.63 2.16 19.44
CA GLN A 109 -12.50 2.55 20.26
C GLN A 109 -11.17 2.11 19.62
N GLN A 110 -11.10 0.88 19.10
CA GLN A 110 -9.92 0.39 18.38
C GLN A 110 -9.65 1.21 17.11
N VAL A 111 -10.71 1.57 16.35
CA VAL A 111 -10.58 2.43 15.18
C VAL A 111 -10.01 3.80 15.58
N ASN A 112 -10.52 4.43 16.63
CA ASN A 112 -10.01 5.73 17.10
C ASN A 112 -8.54 5.63 17.57
N SER A 113 -8.19 4.58 18.33
CA SER A 113 -6.81 4.35 18.74
C SER A 113 -5.88 4.10 17.55
N GLN A 114 -6.35 3.38 16.53
CA GLN A 114 -5.60 3.15 15.30
C GLN A 114 -5.36 4.45 14.51
N MET A 115 -6.36 5.31 14.42
CA MET A 115 -6.20 6.64 13.79
C MET A 115 -5.18 7.50 14.51
N GLN A 116 -5.11 7.41 15.85
CA GLN A 116 -4.07 8.11 16.62
C GLN A 116 -2.69 7.55 16.28
N VAL A 117 -2.49 6.24 16.32
CA VAL A 117 -1.20 5.60 15.95
C VAL A 117 -0.77 6.03 14.55
N LEU A 118 -1.69 6.01 13.58
CA LEU A 118 -1.41 6.40 12.20
C LEU A 118 -0.95 7.87 12.12
N ASN A 119 -1.67 8.80 12.75
CA ASN A 119 -1.30 10.22 12.74
C ASN A 119 0.01 10.49 13.48
N ASP A 120 0.27 9.81 14.60
CA ASP A 120 1.52 9.95 15.35
C ASP A 120 2.71 9.46 14.53
N ALA A 121 2.57 8.34 13.81
CA ALA A 121 3.62 7.78 12.95
C ALA A 121 3.95 8.69 11.74
N TYR A 122 2.95 9.39 11.20
CA TYR A 122 3.15 10.32 10.07
C TYR A 122 3.37 11.76 10.50
N ALA A 123 3.49 12.04 11.80
CA ALA A 123 3.77 13.38 12.30
C ALA A 123 5.08 13.94 11.71
N GLY A 124 5.02 15.17 11.19
CA GLY A 124 6.18 15.83 10.56
C GLY A 124 6.46 15.44 9.11
N THR A 125 5.76 14.44 8.53
CA THR A 125 5.92 14.04 7.13
C THR A 125 5.17 14.97 6.16
N GLY A 126 4.23 15.76 6.65
CA GLY A 126 3.30 16.55 5.85
C GLY A 126 1.99 15.84 5.53
N PHE A 127 1.81 14.58 5.93
CA PHE A 127 0.54 13.87 5.84
C PHE A 127 -0.20 13.88 7.18
N SER A 128 -1.52 13.98 7.13
CA SER A 128 -2.41 13.77 8.27
C SER A 128 -3.70 13.09 7.80
N PHE A 129 -4.37 12.37 8.70
CA PHE A 129 -5.49 11.50 8.36
C PHE A 129 -6.72 11.85 9.21
N ILE A 130 -7.87 12.04 8.58
CA ILE A 130 -9.14 12.35 9.23
C ILE A 130 -10.12 11.21 9.00
N LEU A 131 -10.60 10.58 10.06
CA LEU A 131 -11.65 9.58 9.98
C LEU A 131 -12.99 10.24 9.59
N ILE A 132 -13.46 9.94 8.40
CA ILE A 132 -14.75 10.46 7.90
C ILE A 132 -15.88 9.52 8.28
N LYS A 133 -15.65 8.21 8.16
CA LYS A 133 -16.73 7.23 8.34
C LYS A 133 -16.20 5.88 8.77
N THR A 134 -16.95 5.19 9.61
CA THR A 134 -16.77 3.76 9.88
C THR A 134 -18.04 3.02 9.49
N THR A 135 -17.91 1.98 8.67
CA THR A 135 -19.02 1.08 8.30
C THR A 135 -18.79 -0.32 8.86
N TYR A 136 -19.85 -1.09 8.97
CA TYR A 136 -19.80 -2.48 9.44
C TYR A 136 -20.58 -3.35 8.46
N SER A 137 -19.91 -4.37 7.91
CA SER A 137 -20.48 -5.31 6.93
C SER A 137 -20.33 -6.75 7.41
N ASN A 138 -21.38 -7.53 7.26
CA ASN A 138 -21.38 -8.95 7.62
C ASN A 138 -21.25 -9.78 6.34
N ASN A 139 -20.13 -10.52 6.21
CA ASN A 139 -19.90 -11.40 5.09
C ASN A 139 -18.71 -12.35 5.41
N ASP A 140 -18.97 -13.63 5.56
CA ASP A 140 -17.98 -14.65 5.93
C ASP A 140 -16.86 -14.78 4.89
N SER A 141 -17.19 -14.66 3.58
CA SER A 141 -16.19 -14.78 2.52
C SER A 141 -15.25 -13.57 2.47
N TRP A 142 -15.73 -12.38 2.83
CA TRP A 142 -14.90 -11.19 2.97
C TRP A 142 -14.08 -11.23 4.26
N TYR A 143 -14.71 -11.73 5.36
CA TYR A 143 -14.10 -11.76 6.68
C TYR A 143 -12.85 -12.62 6.75
N THR A 144 -12.77 -13.68 5.94
CA THR A 144 -11.64 -14.63 5.93
C THR A 144 -10.79 -14.54 4.65
N THR A 145 -11.04 -13.56 3.78
CA THR A 145 -10.32 -13.44 2.51
C THR A 145 -8.82 -13.20 2.71
N THR A 146 -8.02 -13.80 1.85
CA THR A 146 -6.57 -13.55 1.72
C THR A 146 -6.25 -12.90 0.36
N GLY A 147 -7.23 -12.23 -0.23
CA GLY A 147 -7.14 -11.61 -1.55
C GLY A 147 -8.07 -12.22 -2.61
N GLY A 148 -7.80 -11.96 -3.88
CA GLY A 148 -8.53 -12.55 -5.00
C GLY A 148 -9.92 -11.99 -5.25
N GLY A 149 -10.89 -12.88 -5.57
CA GLY A 149 -12.26 -12.52 -5.95
C GLY A 149 -13.04 -11.89 -4.81
N SER A 150 -13.02 -12.49 -3.62
CA SER A 150 -13.73 -11.99 -2.44
C SER A 150 -13.22 -10.61 -2.00
N GLU A 151 -11.91 -10.34 -2.08
CA GLU A 151 -11.37 -9.00 -1.87
C GLU A 151 -11.89 -8.01 -2.91
N ALA A 152 -11.91 -8.42 -4.20
CA ALA A 152 -12.39 -7.57 -5.27
C ALA A 152 -13.87 -7.19 -5.08
N GLU A 153 -14.72 -8.14 -4.68
CA GLU A 153 -16.12 -7.90 -4.35
C GLU A 153 -16.29 -6.96 -3.17
N MET A 154 -15.54 -7.21 -2.08
CA MET A 154 -15.55 -6.39 -0.88
C MET A 154 -15.21 -4.94 -1.21
N LYS A 155 -14.10 -4.72 -1.88
CA LYS A 155 -13.64 -3.37 -2.24
C LYS A 155 -14.58 -2.70 -3.23
N ALA A 156 -15.08 -3.41 -4.23
CA ALA A 156 -16.06 -2.87 -5.20
C ALA A 156 -17.37 -2.44 -4.53
N ALA A 157 -17.79 -3.14 -3.48
CA ALA A 157 -19.03 -2.83 -2.75
C ALA A 157 -18.88 -1.69 -1.74
N LEU A 158 -17.72 -1.54 -1.14
CA LEU A 158 -17.54 -0.69 0.05
C LEU A 158 -16.70 0.55 -0.19
N ARG A 159 -15.83 0.57 -1.20
CA ARG A 159 -14.92 1.67 -1.44
C ARG A 159 -15.66 2.99 -1.65
N GLU A 160 -15.21 4.04 -0.97
CA GLU A 160 -15.74 5.40 -1.06
C GLU A 160 -14.66 6.38 -1.57
N GLY A 161 -15.09 7.44 -2.23
CA GLY A 161 -14.22 8.52 -2.70
C GLY A 161 -13.45 8.21 -3.99
N THR A 162 -12.37 8.94 -4.21
CA THR A 162 -11.50 8.94 -5.39
C THR A 162 -10.08 8.48 -5.06
N ALA A 163 -9.05 8.92 -5.76
CA ALA A 163 -7.67 8.43 -5.58
C ALA A 163 -6.97 8.94 -4.32
N ASP A 164 -7.49 9.99 -3.72
CA ASP A 164 -6.92 10.70 -2.59
C ASP A 164 -7.60 10.37 -1.24
N GLU A 165 -8.61 9.51 -1.26
CA GLU A 165 -9.24 8.99 -0.05
C GLU A 165 -8.76 7.58 0.28
N LEU A 166 -8.34 7.39 1.53
CA LEU A 166 -7.85 6.11 2.03
C LEU A 166 -8.99 5.23 2.54
N ASN A 167 -9.15 4.06 1.92
CA ASN A 167 -10.11 3.03 2.35
C ASN A 167 -9.37 1.91 3.08
N ILE A 168 -9.81 1.56 4.29
CA ILE A 168 -9.18 0.57 5.17
C ILE A 168 -10.19 -0.54 5.49
N TYR A 169 -9.78 -1.80 5.32
CA TYR A 169 -10.63 -2.98 5.47
C TYR A 169 -10.06 -3.92 6.55
N PRO A 170 -10.33 -3.66 7.85
CA PRO A 170 -9.94 -4.59 8.91
C PRO A 170 -10.85 -5.81 8.93
N HIS A 171 -10.25 -7.00 8.89
CA HIS A 171 -10.95 -8.28 9.02
C HIS A 171 -10.04 -9.37 9.59
N ASN A 172 -10.49 -10.62 9.69
CA ASN A 172 -9.70 -11.75 10.20
C ASN A 172 -9.22 -12.61 9.04
N MET A 173 -8.24 -12.10 8.29
CA MET A 173 -7.63 -12.83 7.19
C MET A 173 -6.91 -14.10 7.68
N GLY A 174 -6.90 -15.12 6.84
CA GLY A 174 -6.18 -16.35 7.10
C GLY A 174 -4.70 -16.27 6.72
N GLY A 175 -4.00 -17.43 6.79
CA GLY A 175 -2.66 -17.60 6.22
C GLY A 175 -1.52 -16.89 6.97
N GLY A 176 -1.77 -16.33 8.15
CA GLY A 176 -0.76 -15.61 8.93
C GLY A 176 -0.40 -14.23 8.38
N LEU A 177 -1.18 -13.68 7.45
CA LEU A 177 -0.99 -12.33 6.93
C LEU A 177 -1.37 -11.27 7.98
N LEU A 178 -0.66 -10.16 7.98
CA LEU A 178 -0.97 -8.98 8.79
C LEU A 178 -1.70 -7.90 7.99
N GLY A 179 -1.35 -7.73 6.71
CA GLY A 179 -1.98 -6.75 5.84
C GLY A 179 -1.41 -6.76 4.43
N TRP A 180 -2.05 -5.96 3.56
CA TRP A 180 -1.53 -5.59 2.24
C TRP A 180 -2.18 -4.28 1.76
N ALA A 181 -1.51 -3.63 0.84
CA ALA A 181 -1.96 -2.40 0.20
C ALA A 181 -1.88 -2.47 -1.33
N THR A 182 -2.61 -1.59 -1.98
CA THR A 182 -2.40 -1.25 -3.39
C THR A 182 -1.42 -0.08 -3.50
N PHE A 183 -0.55 -0.12 -4.49
CA PHE A 183 0.29 1.04 -4.82
C PHE A 183 -0.48 2.10 -5.61
N PRO A 184 -0.12 3.39 -5.51
CA PRO A 184 -0.79 4.48 -6.27
C PRO A 184 -0.82 4.24 -7.77
N SER A 185 0.21 3.61 -8.32
CA SER A 185 0.31 3.26 -9.75
C SER A 185 -0.78 2.29 -10.24
N SER A 186 -1.40 1.54 -9.34
CA SER A 186 -2.47 0.58 -9.66
C SER A 186 -3.83 1.25 -9.81
N TYR A 187 -3.99 2.46 -9.29
CA TYR A 187 -5.28 3.15 -9.25
C TYR A 187 -5.89 3.36 -10.64
N ALA A 188 -5.11 3.85 -11.60
CA ALA A 188 -5.62 4.15 -12.94
C ALA A 188 -6.20 2.93 -13.68
N SER A 189 -5.65 1.73 -13.42
CA SER A 189 -6.11 0.48 -14.04
C SER A 189 -7.18 -0.25 -13.24
N SER A 190 -7.23 -0.04 -11.93
CA SER A 190 -8.09 -0.80 -11.02
C SER A 190 -8.57 0.06 -9.84
N PRO A 191 -9.29 1.16 -10.08
CA PRO A 191 -9.66 2.12 -9.03
C PRO A 191 -10.54 1.50 -7.94
N THR A 192 -11.37 0.52 -8.28
CA THR A 192 -12.25 -0.18 -7.33
C THR A 192 -11.49 -1.13 -6.39
N ARG A 193 -10.23 -1.46 -6.70
CA ARG A 193 -9.40 -2.34 -5.86
C ARG A 193 -8.48 -1.57 -4.92
N ASP A 194 -8.50 -0.25 -4.99
CA ASP A 194 -7.65 0.60 -4.17
C ASP A 194 -7.96 0.50 -2.68
N GLY A 195 -6.92 0.67 -1.87
CA GLY A 195 -7.00 0.72 -0.41
C GLY A 195 -6.14 -0.31 0.31
N VAL A 196 -6.27 -0.30 1.63
CA VAL A 196 -5.45 -1.07 2.57
C VAL A 196 -6.29 -2.10 3.30
N VAL A 197 -5.83 -3.33 3.32
CA VAL A 197 -6.42 -4.43 4.09
C VAL A 197 -5.51 -4.75 5.27
N ILE A 198 -6.06 -4.91 6.47
CA ILE A 198 -5.31 -5.26 7.68
C ILE A 198 -5.99 -6.34 8.50
N LEU A 199 -5.18 -7.12 9.20
CA LEU A 199 -5.67 -8.02 10.24
C LEU A 199 -6.21 -7.18 11.41
N GLY A 200 -7.52 -7.28 11.68
CA GLY A 200 -8.13 -6.52 12.78
C GLY A 200 -7.49 -6.76 14.14
N ALA A 201 -6.95 -7.96 14.36
CA ALA A 201 -6.21 -8.31 15.57
C ALA A 201 -4.85 -7.61 15.71
N SER A 202 -4.31 -7.00 14.64
CA SER A 202 -3.07 -6.21 14.68
C SER A 202 -3.30 -4.74 15.07
N MET A 203 -4.54 -4.30 15.17
CA MET A 203 -4.89 -2.97 15.67
C MET A 203 -4.67 -2.86 17.19
N PRO A 204 -4.53 -1.63 17.73
CA PRO A 204 -4.41 -1.42 19.17
C PRO A 204 -5.54 -2.12 19.96
N GLY A 205 -5.14 -2.87 20.99
CA GLY A 205 -6.07 -3.69 21.79
C GLY A 205 -6.46 -5.03 21.16
N GLY A 206 -5.89 -5.38 20.01
CA GLY A 206 -6.03 -6.70 19.41
C GLY A 206 -5.10 -7.74 20.05
N ASN A 207 -5.16 -8.98 19.56
CA ASN A 207 -4.45 -10.12 20.15
C ASN A 207 -3.37 -10.74 19.22
N ALA A 208 -2.95 -10.02 18.17
CA ALA A 208 -1.88 -10.45 17.27
C ALA A 208 -0.48 -10.12 17.82
N ASP A 209 -0.24 -10.37 19.12
CA ASP A 209 1.06 -10.12 19.74
C ASP A 209 2.23 -10.81 18.99
N PRO A 210 3.34 -10.10 18.73
CA PRO A 210 3.70 -8.73 19.12
C PRO A 210 3.29 -7.63 18.11
N TYR A 211 2.39 -7.90 17.18
CA TYR A 211 1.99 -7.00 16.09
C TYR A 211 0.68 -6.26 16.36
N ASN A 212 0.29 -6.10 17.62
CA ASN A 212 -1.00 -5.53 18.04
C ASN A 212 -0.94 -4.08 18.55
N LEU A 213 0.06 -3.32 18.10
CA LEU A 213 0.24 -1.92 18.46
C LEU A 213 -0.24 -0.94 17.38
N GLY A 214 -0.69 -1.45 16.22
CA GLY A 214 -1.23 -0.64 15.13
C GLY A 214 -0.26 -0.33 13.99
N ASP A 215 1.00 -0.78 14.10
CA ASP A 215 2.05 -0.48 13.10
C ASP A 215 1.82 -1.20 11.76
N THR A 216 1.01 -2.26 11.74
CA THR A 216 0.58 -2.89 10.48
C THR A 216 -0.08 -1.88 9.55
N LEU A 217 -1.05 -1.10 10.05
CA LEU A 217 -1.70 -0.08 9.22
C LEU A 217 -0.71 1.00 8.77
N THR A 218 0.17 1.45 9.65
CA THR A 218 1.22 2.43 9.32
C THR A 218 2.09 1.94 8.17
N HIS A 219 2.52 0.68 8.20
CA HIS A 219 3.30 0.04 7.15
C HIS A 219 2.55 -0.03 5.82
N GLU A 220 1.32 -0.52 5.83
CA GLU A 220 0.53 -0.68 4.60
C GLU A 220 0.12 0.68 3.99
N VAL A 221 -0.11 1.70 4.81
CA VAL A 221 -0.31 3.08 4.34
C VAL A 221 0.95 3.63 3.68
N GLY A 222 2.15 3.25 4.14
CA GLY A 222 3.40 3.56 3.45
C GLY A 222 3.41 3.06 2.01
N HIS A 223 2.98 1.83 1.77
CA HIS A 223 2.82 1.28 0.42
C HIS A 223 1.73 1.99 -0.38
N TRP A 224 0.60 2.30 0.23
CA TRP A 224 -0.49 3.05 -0.41
C TRP A 224 -0.04 4.47 -0.81
N LEU A 225 0.89 5.08 -0.08
CA LEU A 225 1.54 6.34 -0.43
C LEU A 225 2.71 6.19 -1.41
N GLY A 226 3.11 4.96 -1.76
CA GLY A 226 4.10 4.66 -2.79
C GLY A 226 5.46 4.19 -2.30
N LEU A 227 5.67 4.03 -0.99
CA LEU A 227 6.93 3.52 -0.44
C LEU A 227 7.08 2.02 -0.72
N TYR A 228 8.26 1.62 -1.17
CA TYR A 228 8.64 0.22 -1.31
C TYR A 228 9.17 -0.34 0.01
N HIS A 229 9.34 -1.66 0.09
CA HIS A 229 10.09 -2.25 1.20
C HIS A 229 11.55 -1.78 1.15
N THR A 230 12.19 -1.60 2.30
CA THR A 230 13.59 -1.14 2.41
C THR A 230 14.60 -2.08 1.73
N PHE A 231 14.19 -3.35 1.50
CA PHE A 231 14.98 -4.35 0.77
C PHE A 231 14.61 -4.48 -0.71
N GLN A 232 13.76 -3.60 -1.25
CA GLN A 232 13.47 -3.51 -2.68
C GLN A 232 14.77 -3.23 -3.45
N GLY A 233 14.98 -3.96 -4.56
CA GLY A 233 16.21 -3.83 -5.35
C GLY A 233 17.45 -4.42 -4.69
N GLY A 234 17.35 -4.98 -3.48
CA GLY A 234 18.46 -5.60 -2.77
C GLY A 234 19.63 -4.66 -2.57
N CYS A 235 20.85 -5.14 -2.86
CA CYS A 235 22.08 -4.34 -2.72
C CYS A 235 22.43 -3.50 -3.96
N ASN A 236 21.47 -3.18 -4.82
CA ASN A 236 21.75 -2.25 -5.92
C ASN A 236 21.89 -0.80 -5.38
N LYS A 237 22.49 0.09 -6.17
CA LYS A 237 22.79 1.46 -5.73
C LYS A 237 21.54 2.33 -5.51
N THR A 238 20.40 1.91 -6.03
CA THR A 238 19.15 2.67 -5.94
C THR A 238 18.28 2.20 -4.77
N GLY A 239 18.53 0.99 -4.25
CA GLY A 239 17.78 0.44 -3.13
C GLY A 239 16.26 0.53 -3.34
N ASP A 240 15.56 1.01 -2.33
CA ASP A 240 14.13 1.29 -2.33
C ASP A 240 13.74 2.65 -2.94
N LEU A 241 14.70 3.38 -3.53
CA LEU A 241 14.57 4.72 -4.11
C LEU A 241 14.36 5.84 -3.07
N VAL A 242 14.58 5.58 -1.80
CA VAL A 242 14.59 6.57 -0.73
C VAL A 242 16.04 6.90 -0.38
N ALA A 243 16.44 8.15 -0.57
CA ALA A 243 17.87 8.54 -0.59
C ALA A 243 18.59 8.40 0.75
N ASP A 244 17.86 8.40 1.87
CA ASP A 244 18.36 8.27 3.23
C ASP A 244 18.16 6.85 3.81
N THR A 245 17.60 5.93 3.02
CA THR A 245 17.51 4.52 3.38
C THR A 245 18.74 3.77 2.87
N ALA A 246 19.45 3.09 3.76
CA ALA A 246 20.54 2.19 3.37
C ALA A 246 19.98 1.00 2.61
N SER A 247 20.66 0.58 1.52
CA SER A 247 20.27 -0.60 0.76
C SER A 247 20.32 -1.86 1.61
N GLU A 248 19.27 -2.68 1.54
CA GLU A 248 19.12 -3.94 2.27
C GLU A 248 18.85 -5.09 1.31
N ARG A 249 19.46 -6.26 1.55
CA ARG A 249 19.25 -7.45 0.71
C ARG A 249 17.96 -8.17 1.02
N SER A 250 17.52 -8.13 2.27
CA SER A 250 16.38 -8.89 2.77
C SER A 250 15.75 -8.19 3.97
N ALA A 251 14.49 -8.53 4.26
CA ALA A 251 13.77 -8.00 5.41
C ALA A 251 14.53 -8.21 6.73
N ALA A 252 14.44 -7.24 7.63
CA ALA A 252 14.94 -7.32 9.00
C ALA A 252 13.84 -7.83 9.95
N TYR A 253 14.21 -8.66 10.91
CA TYR A 253 13.30 -9.20 11.91
C TYR A 253 13.88 -9.01 13.32
N GLY A 254 13.04 -8.65 14.29
CA GLY A 254 13.44 -8.58 15.69
C GLY A 254 14.42 -7.48 16.06
N CYS A 255 14.43 -6.35 15.36
CA CYS A 255 15.30 -5.19 15.63
C CYS A 255 16.80 -5.57 15.76
N PRO A 256 17.42 -6.18 14.76
CA PRO A 256 18.80 -6.65 14.85
C PRO A 256 19.79 -5.47 14.91
N VAL A 257 20.57 -5.41 15.97
CA VAL A 257 21.59 -4.37 16.17
C VAL A 257 22.80 -4.65 15.25
N GLY A 258 23.26 -3.62 14.51
CA GLY A 258 24.43 -3.70 13.64
C GLY A 258 24.25 -4.59 12.40
N ARG A 259 22.99 -4.87 12.01
CA ARG A 259 22.71 -5.59 10.79
C ARG A 259 23.05 -4.71 9.58
N ASP A 260 23.92 -5.24 8.71
CA ASP A 260 24.25 -4.70 7.40
C ASP A 260 24.30 -5.88 6.43
N THR A 261 23.36 -5.91 5.48
CA THR A 261 23.25 -7.01 4.51
C THR A 261 23.88 -6.68 3.16
N CYS A 262 24.25 -5.43 2.94
CA CYS A 262 24.87 -4.96 1.72
C CYS A 262 26.27 -4.40 2.05
N ARG A 263 27.29 -5.18 1.83
CA ARG A 263 28.68 -4.69 1.98
C ARG A 263 28.92 -3.56 1.01
N GLY A 264 29.28 -2.38 1.54
CA GLY A 264 29.73 -1.21 0.79
C GLY A 264 31.09 -1.40 0.13
#